data_6cb48bd749b0800ef64e28caaf906f1b
#
_entry.id   6cb48bd749b0800ef64e28caaf906f1b
#
_cell.length_a   1.000
_cell.length_b   1.000
_cell.length_c   1.000
_cell.angle_alpha   90.00
_cell.angle_beta   90.00
_cell.angle_gamma   90.00
#
_symmetry.space_group_name_H-M   'P 1'
#
loop_
_entity.id
_entity.type
_entity.pdbx_description
1 polymer ?
#
loop_
_entity_poly.entity_id
_entity_poly.type
_entity_poly.pdbx_seq_one_letter_code
_entity_poly.pdbx_strand_id
1 'polypeptide(L)'
;MSPAPIQPLTNPDWNEIWKARQRLHEASKHFDDPSHNWDKRENAERYDSTSRSEYDDRVRITIACLDITKNSRVLDIGAGPGTLSIPLSPRVKKITAVEPGAGMVEILREHAERENLHNITCVQKTWEEIDLSLDLTPPFDIVIASLSLTMHDIREALRKMDAVSCGSVHLFWFVDMPFWERMYADLWEPLHGSPYHAGPKADCLFGVLYQMGIYPDVTMLPLSKEYRFGSREEMLGFFRKRFGAKTPEEQKIVDAYVSPMIRTEGNAVVISGNSTFAHVQWRTTKS
;
A
#
# COMPACT_ATOMS: atom_id res chain seq x y z
N MET A 1 -35.62 -33.41 25.56
CA MET A 1 -34.35 -33.42 24.80
C MET A 1 -33.51 -32.27 25.31
N SER A 2 -32.39 -32.53 25.96
CA SER A 2 -31.46 -31.46 26.37
C SER A 2 -30.83 -30.87 25.12
N PRO A 3 -30.67 -29.52 25.00
CA PRO A 3 -29.98 -28.91 23.90
C PRO A 3 -28.54 -29.41 23.87
N ALA A 4 -28.00 -29.66 22.66
CA ALA A 4 -26.62 -30.01 22.49
C ALA A 4 -25.73 -28.92 23.10
N PRO A 5 -24.60 -29.25 23.75
CA PRO A 5 -23.72 -28.26 24.33
C PRO A 5 -23.21 -27.34 23.21
N ILE A 6 -23.37 -26.04 23.42
CA ILE A 6 -22.79 -25.02 22.52
C ILE A 6 -21.29 -25.19 22.59
N GLN A 7 -20.67 -25.62 21.48
CA GLN A 7 -19.23 -25.62 21.38
C GLN A 7 -18.73 -24.17 21.47
N PRO A 8 -17.74 -23.89 22.32
CA PRO A 8 -17.17 -22.55 22.37
C PRO A 8 -16.60 -22.21 20.99
N LEU A 9 -17.03 -21.06 20.45
CA LEU A 9 -16.44 -20.52 19.23
C LEU A 9 -14.96 -20.25 19.53
N THR A 10 -14.07 -20.99 18.89
CA THR A 10 -12.65 -20.69 18.96
C THR A 10 -12.42 -19.34 18.28
N ASN A 11 -11.89 -18.36 19.01
CA ASN A 11 -11.51 -17.09 18.41
C ASN A 11 -10.47 -17.35 17.32
N PRO A 12 -10.70 -16.89 16.07
CA PRO A 12 -9.74 -17.07 15.00
C PRO A 12 -8.44 -16.33 15.35
N ASP A 13 -7.29 -16.90 15.02
CA ASP A 13 -6.04 -16.15 15.03
C ASP A 13 -5.96 -15.27 13.76
N TRP A 14 -6.20 -13.99 13.93
CA TRP A 14 -6.22 -13.04 12.81
C TRP A 14 -4.85 -12.89 12.12
N ASN A 15 -3.76 -13.12 12.82
CA ASN A 15 -2.43 -13.12 12.21
C ASN A 15 -2.22 -14.34 11.30
N GLU A 16 -2.73 -15.51 11.67
CA GLU A 16 -2.68 -16.68 10.81
C GLU A 16 -3.62 -16.53 9.59
N ILE A 17 -4.77 -15.87 9.75
CA ILE A 17 -5.63 -15.51 8.61
C ILE A 17 -4.91 -14.54 7.68
N TRP A 18 -4.22 -13.52 8.21
CA TRP A 18 -3.40 -12.60 7.43
C TRP A 18 -2.35 -13.35 6.62
N LYS A 19 -1.56 -14.21 7.28
CA LYS A 19 -0.52 -15.03 6.65
C LYS A 19 -1.08 -15.94 5.55
N ALA A 20 -2.23 -16.56 5.81
CA ALA A 20 -2.88 -17.43 4.83
C ALA A 20 -3.34 -16.66 3.59
N ARG A 21 -3.99 -15.49 3.78
CA ARG A 21 -4.41 -14.63 2.67
C ARG A 21 -3.21 -14.09 1.88
N GLN A 22 -2.11 -13.73 2.57
CA GLN A 22 -0.89 -13.25 1.93
C GLN A 22 -0.29 -14.34 1.03
N ARG A 23 -0.15 -15.57 1.54
CA ARG A 23 0.34 -16.73 0.76
C ARG A 23 -0.54 -17.04 -0.45
N LEU A 24 -1.87 -17.03 -0.30
CA LEU A 24 -2.79 -17.25 -1.40
C LEU A 24 -2.69 -16.17 -2.47
N HIS A 25 -2.55 -14.91 -2.04
CA HIS A 25 -2.37 -13.79 -2.94
C HIS A 25 -1.05 -13.89 -3.73
N GLU A 26 0.03 -14.26 -3.06
CA GLU A 26 1.33 -14.47 -3.71
C GLU A 26 1.31 -15.65 -4.68
N ALA A 27 0.64 -16.75 -4.29
CA ALA A 27 0.45 -17.89 -5.18
C ALA A 27 -0.38 -17.54 -6.44
N SER A 28 -1.32 -16.59 -6.35
CA SER A 28 -2.04 -16.07 -7.50
C SER A 28 -1.17 -15.18 -8.40
N LYS A 29 -0.11 -14.59 -7.87
CA LYS A 29 0.85 -13.79 -8.63
C LYS A 29 1.86 -14.63 -9.44
N HIS A 30 1.50 -15.82 -9.92
CA HIS A 30 2.35 -16.65 -10.81
C HIS A 30 2.78 -15.96 -12.11
N PHE A 31 2.32 -14.74 -12.32
CA PHE A 31 2.95 -13.82 -13.23
C PHE A 31 3.97 -13.00 -12.45
N ASP A 32 5.25 -13.29 -12.72
CA ASP A 32 6.31 -12.30 -12.62
C ASP A 32 5.85 -11.09 -13.45
N ASP A 33 5.00 -10.25 -12.84
CA ASP A 33 4.81 -8.92 -13.41
C ASP A 33 6.11 -8.16 -13.11
N PRO A 34 7.04 -8.11 -14.09
CA PRO A 34 8.31 -7.46 -13.89
C PRO A 34 8.15 -5.98 -13.53
N SER A 35 6.92 -5.47 -13.65
CA SER A 35 6.57 -4.10 -13.33
C SER A 35 6.53 -3.81 -11.82
N HIS A 36 6.45 -4.82 -10.98
CA HIS A 36 6.48 -4.71 -9.53
C HIS A 36 7.85 -5.05 -8.92
N ASN A 37 8.88 -5.24 -9.75
CA ASN A 37 10.25 -5.31 -9.25
C ASN A 37 10.77 -3.89 -8.99
N TRP A 38 10.67 -3.45 -7.75
CA TRP A 38 11.05 -2.10 -7.29
C TRP A 38 12.56 -1.86 -7.23
N ASP A 39 13.39 -2.89 -7.42
CA ASP A 39 14.83 -2.74 -7.60
C ASP A 39 15.15 -2.15 -8.97
N LYS A 40 14.28 -2.35 -9.95
CA LYS A 40 14.45 -1.77 -11.28
C LYS A 40 14.03 -0.32 -11.30
N ARG A 41 14.98 0.56 -11.62
CA ARG A 41 14.75 1.99 -11.74
C ARG A 41 13.58 2.36 -12.65
N GLU A 42 13.47 1.74 -13.83
CA GLU A 42 12.38 2.00 -14.79
C GLU A 42 10.97 1.76 -14.21
N ASN A 43 10.83 0.77 -13.32
CA ASN A 43 9.58 0.47 -12.63
C ASN A 43 9.29 1.51 -11.56
N ALA A 44 10.31 1.90 -10.81
CA ALA A 44 10.22 2.93 -9.78
C ALA A 44 9.88 4.29 -10.40
N GLU A 45 10.50 4.68 -11.52
CA GLU A 45 10.17 5.91 -12.27
C GLU A 45 8.72 5.92 -12.77
N ARG A 46 8.26 4.79 -13.31
CA ARG A 46 6.86 4.67 -13.75
C ARG A 46 5.88 4.80 -12.57
N TYR A 47 6.19 4.18 -11.42
CA TYR A 47 5.39 4.32 -10.21
C TYR A 47 5.41 5.76 -9.71
N ASP A 48 6.56 6.41 -9.64
CA ASP A 48 6.71 7.79 -9.17
C ASP A 48 5.91 8.77 -10.03
N SER A 49 6.03 8.68 -11.37
CA SER A 49 5.28 9.53 -12.29
C SER A 49 3.76 9.36 -12.14
N THR A 50 3.31 8.11 -12.00
CA THR A 50 1.90 7.79 -11.76
C THR A 50 1.43 8.31 -10.40
N SER A 51 2.23 8.08 -9.35
CA SER A 51 1.90 8.50 -7.98
C SER A 51 1.77 10.02 -7.85
N ARG A 52 2.63 10.77 -8.52
CA ARG A 52 2.59 12.25 -8.48
C ARG A 52 1.37 12.84 -9.17
N SER A 53 0.93 12.24 -10.29
CA SER A 53 -0.22 12.75 -11.04
C SER A 53 -1.57 12.30 -10.49
N GLU A 54 -1.63 11.11 -9.88
CA GLU A 54 -2.90 10.46 -9.54
C GLU A 54 -3.20 10.43 -8.04
N TYR A 55 -2.18 10.66 -7.20
CA TYR A 55 -2.30 10.53 -5.74
C TYR A 55 -2.11 11.82 -4.97
N ASP A 56 -2.13 12.98 -5.63
CA ASP A 56 -1.93 14.26 -4.94
C ASP A 56 -2.99 14.46 -3.83
N ASP A 57 -4.24 14.16 -4.11
CA ASP A 57 -5.31 14.18 -3.12
C ASP A 57 -5.09 13.15 -2.00
N ARG A 58 -4.65 11.93 -2.32
CA ARG A 58 -4.35 10.91 -1.31
C ARG A 58 -3.23 11.36 -0.37
N VAL A 59 -2.14 11.87 -0.93
CA VAL A 59 -0.99 12.37 -0.16
C VAL A 59 -1.42 13.50 0.76
N ARG A 60 -2.19 14.46 0.23
CA ARG A 60 -2.70 15.59 0.99
C ARG A 60 -3.61 15.13 2.14
N ILE A 61 -4.54 14.21 1.88
CA ILE A 61 -5.44 13.62 2.89
C ILE A 61 -4.63 12.86 3.95
N THR A 62 -3.67 12.02 3.54
CA THR A 62 -2.81 11.28 4.45
C THR A 62 -2.04 12.21 5.38
N ILE A 63 -1.39 13.23 4.84
CA ILE A 63 -0.62 14.20 5.63
C ILE A 63 -1.54 15.00 6.58
N ALA A 64 -2.76 15.32 6.16
CA ALA A 64 -3.73 16.02 7.01
C ALA A 64 -4.20 15.20 8.22
N CYS A 65 -4.06 13.87 8.17
CA CYS A 65 -4.35 12.98 9.30
C CYS A 65 -3.23 12.94 10.36
N LEU A 66 -2.05 13.51 10.06
CA LEU A 66 -0.89 13.40 10.94
C LEU A 66 -0.74 14.64 11.82
N ASP A 67 -0.59 14.41 13.12
CA ASP A 67 -0.38 15.47 14.12
C ASP A 67 1.11 15.85 14.20
N ILE A 68 1.64 16.38 13.08
CA ILE A 68 3.06 16.71 12.91
C ILE A 68 3.40 18.14 13.38
N THR A 69 4.63 18.26 13.88
CA THR A 69 5.24 19.55 14.23
C THR A 69 6.66 19.65 13.66
N LYS A 70 7.23 20.86 13.68
CA LYS A 70 8.65 21.07 13.31
C LYS A 70 9.67 20.30 14.14
N ASN A 71 9.27 19.79 15.29
CA ASN A 71 10.11 18.98 16.16
C ASN A 71 9.91 17.48 15.98
N SER A 72 8.88 17.06 15.24
CA SER A 72 8.53 15.66 15.06
C SER A 72 9.63 14.87 14.36
N ARG A 73 9.91 13.68 14.88
CA ARG A 73 10.75 12.64 14.26
C ARG A 73 9.80 11.59 13.68
N VAL A 74 9.88 11.37 12.38
CA VAL A 74 8.96 10.51 11.64
C VAL A 74 9.70 9.27 11.14
N LEU A 75 9.08 8.11 11.27
CA LEU A 75 9.47 6.87 10.63
C LEU A 75 8.45 6.55 9.53
N ASP A 76 8.90 6.46 8.28
CA ASP A 76 8.07 6.14 7.10
C ASP A 76 8.46 4.73 6.61
N ILE A 77 7.56 3.75 6.77
CA ILE A 77 7.79 2.34 6.46
C ILE A 77 7.17 1.99 5.12
N GLY A 78 8.02 1.54 4.18
CA GLY A 78 7.67 1.38 2.78
C GLY A 78 7.53 2.74 2.10
N ALA A 79 8.54 3.60 2.26
CA ALA A 79 8.53 4.98 1.83
C ALA A 79 8.42 5.14 0.30
N GLY A 80 8.75 4.09 -0.46
CA GLY A 80 8.79 4.12 -1.91
C GLY A 80 9.73 5.23 -2.44
N PRO A 81 9.33 5.94 -3.50
CA PRO A 81 10.12 7.04 -4.06
C PRO A 81 10.03 8.34 -3.22
N GLY A 82 9.58 8.24 -1.96
CA GLY A 82 9.40 9.36 -1.06
C GLY A 82 8.04 10.05 -1.16
N THR A 83 7.01 9.33 -1.57
CA THR A 83 5.66 9.88 -1.78
C THR A 83 5.13 10.66 -0.57
N LEU A 84 5.41 10.22 0.66
CA LEU A 84 5.11 10.96 1.88
C LEU A 84 6.33 11.67 2.46
N SER A 85 7.49 11.03 2.44
CA SER A 85 8.73 11.55 3.03
C SER A 85 9.13 12.91 2.45
N ILE A 86 9.03 13.11 1.13
CA ILE A 86 9.39 14.36 0.48
C ILE A 86 8.48 15.53 0.94
N PRO A 87 7.15 15.48 0.81
CA PRO A 87 6.29 16.58 1.25
C PRO A 87 6.22 16.77 2.77
N LEU A 88 6.57 15.74 3.57
CA LEU A 88 6.67 15.83 5.02
C LEU A 88 7.96 16.52 5.48
N SER A 89 9.07 16.32 4.77
CA SER A 89 10.39 16.78 5.16
C SER A 89 10.45 18.26 5.57
N PRO A 90 9.86 19.21 4.83
CA PRO A 90 9.86 20.62 5.23
C PRO A 90 9.07 20.92 6.51
N ARG A 91 8.26 19.97 7.02
CA ARG A 91 7.31 20.16 8.14
C ARG A 91 7.79 19.54 9.45
N VAL A 92 8.84 18.72 9.42
CA VAL A 92 9.29 17.90 10.55
C VAL A 92 10.79 18.08 10.82
N LYS A 93 11.26 17.60 11.97
CA LYS A 93 12.67 17.66 12.34
C LYS A 93 13.52 16.67 11.56
N LYS A 94 13.04 15.44 11.45
CA LYS A 94 13.79 14.35 10.78
C LYS A 94 12.83 13.26 10.30
N ILE A 95 13.16 12.65 9.16
CA ILE A 95 12.49 11.47 8.64
C ILE A 95 13.52 10.34 8.54
N THR A 96 13.13 9.14 8.98
CA THR A 96 13.78 7.89 8.64
C THR A 96 12.86 7.14 7.70
N ALA A 97 13.29 6.94 6.46
CA ALA A 97 12.54 6.25 5.42
C ALA A 97 13.10 4.83 5.28
N VAL A 98 12.26 3.82 5.52
CA VAL A 98 12.58 2.40 5.33
C VAL A 98 11.95 1.95 4.02
N GLU A 99 12.77 1.50 3.07
CA GLU A 99 12.32 1.06 1.74
C GLU A 99 13.29 0.00 1.20
N PRO A 100 12.82 -1.23 0.87
CA PRO A 100 13.70 -2.28 0.37
C PRO A 100 14.14 -2.08 -1.09
N GLY A 101 13.28 -1.52 -1.96
CA GLY A 101 13.51 -1.41 -3.40
C GLY A 101 14.63 -0.45 -3.75
N ALA A 102 15.71 -0.93 -4.34
CA ALA A 102 16.88 -0.12 -4.71
C ALA A 102 16.49 1.04 -5.64
N GLY A 103 15.71 0.78 -6.69
CA GLY A 103 15.24 1.81 -7.61
C GLY A 103 14.36 2.87 -6.94
N MET A 104 13.55 2.48 -5.95
CA MET A 104 12.74 3.41 -5.17
C MET A 104 13.62 4.33 -4.32
N VAL A 105 14.62 3.76 -3.64
CA VAL A 105 15.56 4.53 -2.80
C VAL A 105 16.39 5.50 -3.63
N GLU A 106 16.79 5.12 -4.84
CA GLU A 106 17.48 6.03 -5.77
C GLU A 106 16.61 7.25 -6.07
N ILE A 107 15.37 7.04 -6.47
CA ILE A 107 14.43 8.13 -6.80
C ILE A 107 14.15 9.02 -5.58
N LEU A 108 13.96 8.40 -4.40
CA LEU A 108 13.76 9.16 -3.17
C LEU A 108 14.96 10.10 -2.90
N ARG A 109 16.18 9.60 -3.05
CA ARG A 109 17.42 10.42 -2.87
C ARG A 109 17.50 11.53 -3.89
N GLU A 110 17.21 11.25 -5.16
CA GLU A 110 17.20 12.28 -6.23
C GLU A 110 16.14 13.38 -5.95
N HIS A 111 14.97 13.00 -5.44
CA HIS A 111 13.96 13.98 -5.04
C HIS A 111 14.42 14.82 -3.86
N ALA A 112 15.03 14.20 -2.85
CA ALA A 112 15.56 14.91 -1.70
C ALA A 112 16.67 15.89 -2.10
N GLU A 113 17.58 15.49 -2.97
CA GLU A 113 18.63 16.37 -3.51
C GLU A 113 18.06 17.53 -4.33
N ARG A 114 17.14 17.24 -5.25
CA ARG A 114 16.52 18.25 -6.11
C ARG A 114 15.77 19.31 -5.30
N GLU A 115 15.16 18.93 -4.21
CA GLU A 115 14.40 19.82 -3.31
C GLU A 115 15.24 20.35 -2.14
N ASN A 116 16.55 20.03 -2.13
CA ASN A 116 17.52 20.46 -1.09
C ASN A 116 17.08 20.07 0.33
N LEU A 117 16.58 18.82 0.48
CA LEU A 117 16.10 18.27 1.75
C LEU A 117 17.22 17.44 2.42
N HIS A 118 17.68 17.87 3.59
CA HIS A 118 18.81 17.25 4.28
C HIS A 118 18.45 16.46 5.53
N ASN A 119 17.16 16.37 5.86
CA ASN A 119 16.66 15.73 7.07
C ASN A 119 16.00 14.36 6.84
N ILE A 120 16.21 13.76 5.66
CA ILE A 120 15.75 12.41 5.32
C ILE A 120 16.93 11.43 5.38
N THR A 121 16.77 10.33 6.13
CA THR A 121 17.71 9.21 6.17
C THR A 121 17.04 7.98 5.58
N CYS A 122 17.61 7.35 4.55
CA CYS A 122 17.09 6.14 3.93
C CYS A 122 17.76 4.90 4.52
N VAL A 123 16.95 3.91 4.92
CA VAL A 123 17.39 2.57 5.32
C VAL A 123 16.84 1.58 4.29
N GLN A 124 17.74 1.01 3.48
CA GLN A 124 17.37 0.10 2.39
C GLN A 124 17.28 -1.33 2.92
N LYS A 125 16.15 -1.66 3.53
CA LYS A 125 15.80 -2.98 4.08
C LYS A 125 14.30 -3.20 4.03
N THR A 126 13.85 -4.45 4.04
CA THR A 126 12.47 -4.77 4.39
C THR A 126 12.22 -4.45 5.87
N TRP A 127 10.96 -4.19 6.25
CA TRP A 127 10.63 -3.95 7.65
C TRP A 127 10.90 -5.18 8.53
N GLU A 128 10.78 -6.38 7.99
CA GLU A 128 11.12 -7.63 8.65
C GLU A 128 12.60 -7.70 9.04
N GLU A 129 13.49 -7.26 8.15
CA GLU A 129 14.96 -7.28 8.34
C GLU A 129 15.49 -6.18 9.26
N ILE A 130 14.68 -5.17 9.58
CA ILE A 130 15.11 -4.07 10.45
C ILE A 130 15.43 -4.58 11.84
N ASP A 131 16.66 -4.32 12.30
CA ASP A 131 17.03 -4.34 13.70
C ASP A 131 16.78 -2.97 14.33
N LEU A 132 15.89 -2.92 15.33
CA LEU A 132 15.44 -1.67 15.93
C LEU A 132 16.56 -0.87 16.62
N SER A 133 17.64 -1.54 17.03
CA SER A 133 18.76 -0.94 17.75
C SER A 133 19.94 -0.56 16.85
N LEU A 134 20.12 -1.27 15.74
CA LEU A 134 21.25 -1.09 14.83
C LEU A 134 20.89 -0.19 13.64
N ASP A 135 19.70 -0.37 13.08
CA ASP A 135 19.29 0.31 11.84
C ASP A 135 18.52 1.61 12.09
N LEU A 136 17.94 1.77 13.27
CA LEU A 136 17.10 2.90 13.62
C LEU A 136 17.68 3.71 14.78
N THR A 137 17.19 4.92 14.95
CA THR A 137 17.49 5.78 16.11
C THR A 137 16.18 6.19 16.79
N PRO A 138 15.46 5.27 17.45
CA PRO A 138 14.22 5.59 18.16
C PRO A 138 14.50 6.54 19.35
N PRO A 139 13.47 7.15 19.98
CA PRO A 139 12.06 6.98 19.63
C PRO A 139 11.62 7.88 18.48
N PHE A 140 10.49 7.55 17.85
CA PHE A 140 9.82 8.36 16.85
C PHE A 140 8.50 8.90 17.37
N ASP A 141 8.21 10.17 17.12
CA ASP A 141 6.95 10.80 17.50
C ASP A 141 5.79 10.26 16.65
N ILE A 142 6.08 9.95 15.38
CA ILE A 142 5.12 9.43 14.42
C ILE A 142 5.75 8.28 13.64
N VAL A 143 5.03 7.16 13.57
CA VAL A 143 5.36 6.01 12.71
C VAL A 143 4.25 5.87 11.67
N ILE A 144 4.62 5.79 10.40
CA ILE A 144 3.68 5.71 9.28
C ILE A 144 3.96 4.45 8.46
N ALA A 145 2.90 3.74 8.06
CA ALA A 145 2.94 2.75 6.98
C ALA A 145 1.73 3.01 6.06
N SER A 146 1.99 3.49 4.84
CA SER A 146 0.92 3.88 3.92
C SER A 146 0.93 3.05 2.66
N LEU A 147 -0.07 2.16 2.52
CA LEU A 147 -0.22 1.21 1.43
C LEU A 147 1.00 0.27 1.25
N SER A 148 1.69 -0.01 2.35
CA SER A 148 2.94 -0.79 2.42
C SER A 148 2.88 -1.98 3.39
N LEU A 149 1.69 -2.37 3.89
CA LEU A 149 1.52 -3.50 4.81
C LEU A 149 1.54 -4.84 4.05
N THR A 150 2.71 -5.22 3.56
CA THR A 150 2.93 -6.47 2.80
C THR A 150 3.67 -7.53 3.61
N MET A 151 3.92 -7.27 4.90
CA MET A 151 4.65 -8.15 5.79
C MET A 151 3.90 -9.47 6.03
N HIS A 152 4.62 -10.59 6.00
CA HIS A 152 4.03 -11.91 6.24
C HIS A 152 3.49 -12.06 7.66
N ASP A 153 4.28 -11.66 8.67
CA ASP A 153 3.84 -11.63 10.07
C ASP A 153 3.46 -10.21 10.47
N ILE A 154 2.19 -9.87 10.24
CA ILE A 154 1.71 -8.51 10.53
C ILE A 154 1.73 -8.21 12.04
N ARG A 155 1.51 -9.20 12.90
CA ARG A 155 1.57 -9.02 14.36
C ARG A 155 2.96 -8.59 14.80
N GLU A 156 3.99 -9.26 14.30
CA GLU A 156 5.38 -8.89 14.62
C GLU A 156 5.73 -7.51 14.04
N ALA A 157 5.30 -7.22 12.82
CA ALA A 157 5.50 -5.92 12.19
C ALA A 157 4.88 -4.79 13.03
N LEU A 158 3.63 -4.96 13.49
CA LEU A 158 2.94 -3.99 14.35
C LEU A 158 3.61 -3.83 15.71
N ARG A 159 4.09 -4.94 16.32
CA ARG A 159 4.85 -4.87 17.58
C ARG A 159 6.12 -4.04 17.44
N LYS A 160 6.87 -4.23 16.34
CA LYS A 160 8.06 -3.43 16.06
C LYS A 160 7.72 -1.95 15.88
N MET A 161 6.62 -1.63 15.16
CA MET A 161 6.15 -0.25 14.97
C MET A 161 5.79 0.40 16.32
N ASP A 162 5.03 -0.31 17.15
CA ASP A 162 4.67 0.16 18.50
C ASP A 162 5.91 0.35 19.37
N ALA A 163 6.88 -0.57 19.27
CA ALA A 163 8.09 -0.55 20.08
C ALA A 163 8.98 0.66 19.83
N VAL A 164 9.03 1.22 18.64
CA VAL A 164 9.88 2.37 18.25
C VAL A 164 9.15 3.71 18.37
N SER A 165 7.84 3.70 18.56
CA SER A 165 7.03 4.92 18.71
C SER A 165 6.99 5.39 20.16
N CYS A 166 7.07 6.71 20.36
CA CYS A 166 6.75 7.37 21.64
C CYS A 166 5.54 8.31 21.53
N GLY A 167 4.89 8.36 20.38
CA GLY A 167 3.74 9.20 20.11
C GLY A 167 2.60 8.42 19.49
N SER A 168 2.53 8.36 18.17
CA SER A 168 1.45 7.68 17.46
C SER A 168 1.94 6.82 16.29
N VAL A 169 1.17 5.77 16.00
CA VAL A 169 1.34 4.92 14.82
C VAL A 169 0.14 5.15 13.91
N HIS A 170 0.40 5.35 12.63
CA HIS A 170 -0.59 5.63 11.60
C HIS A 170 -0.44 4.64 10.45
N LEU A 171 -1.45 3.81 10.26
CA LEU A 171 -1.51 2.85 9.16
C LEU A 171 -2.58 3.28 8.18
N PHE A 172 -2.27 3.20 6.90
CA PHE A 172 -3.24 3.44 5.82
C PHE A 172 -3.31 2.19 4.97
N TRP A 173 -4.45 1.49 5.01
CA TRP A 173 -4.60 0.21 4.33
C TRP A 173 -5.97 0.04 3.69
N PHE A 174 -6.06 -0.79 2.66
CA PHE A 174 -7.30 -1.03 1.94
C PHE A 174 -8.35 -1.70 2.82
N VAL A 175 -9.58 -1.20 2.76
CA VAL A 175 -10.75 -1.79 3.44
C VAL A 175 -11.25 -3.01 2.68
N ASP A 176 -11.33 -2.87 1.35
CA ASP A 176 -11.73 -3.90 0.40
C ASP A 176 -10.75 -3.95 -0.79
N MET A 177 -11.08 -4.71 -1.81
CA MET A 177 -10.30 -4.68 -3.06
C MET A 177 -10.42 -3.30 -3.71
N PRO A 178 -9.28 -2.58 -3.90
CA PRO A 178 -9.31 -1.31 -4.60
C PRO A 178 -9.72 -1.49 -6.07
N PHE A 179 -10.15 -0.41 -6.71
CA PHE A 179 -10.69 -0.43 -8.08
C PHE A 179 -9.82 -1.22 -9.06
N TRP A 180 -8.52 -0.98 -9.06
CA TRP A 180 -7.60 -1.68 -9.96
C TRP A 180 -7.44 -3.17 -9.62
N GLU A 181 -7.57 -3.57 -8.35
CA GLU A 181 -7.48 -4.97 -7.93
C GLU A 181 -8.78 -5.72 -8.31
N ARG A 182 -9.94 -5.06 -8.26
CA ARG A 182 -11.20 -5.63 -8.76
C ARG A 182 -11.11 -5.95 -10.25
N MET A 183 -10.50 -5.07 -11.05
CA MET A 183 -10.27 -5.35 -12.47
C MET A 183 -9.39 -6.60 -12.68
N TYR A 184 -8.37 -6.81 -11.82
CA TYR A 184 -7.59 -8.06 -11.83
C TYR A 184 -8.44 -9.26 -11.43
N ALA A 185 -9.23 -9.16 -10.38
CA ALA A 185 -10.08 -10.26 -9.91
C ALA A 185 -11.09 -10.70 -10.98
N ASP A 186 -11.72 -9.73 -11.67
CA ASP A 186 -12.70 -10.01 -12.72
C ASP A 186 -12.08 -10.65 -13.96
N LEU A 187 -10.87 -10.29 -14.32
CA LEU A 187 -10.17 -10.80 -15.51
C LEU A 187 -9.31 -12.04 -15.23
N TRP A 188 -9.05 -12.36 -13.96
CA TRP A 188 -8.07 -13.37 -13.60
C TRP A 188 -8.46 -14.76 -14.10
N GLU A 189 -9.65 -15.24 -13.73
CA GLU A 189 -10.10 -16.57 -14.13
C GLU A 189 -10.27 -16.68 -15.66
N PRO A 190 -10.87 -15.71 -16.38
CA PRO A 190 -10.90 -15.72 -17.84
C PRO A 190 -9.53 -15.78 -18.53
N LEU A 191 -8.50 -15.21 -17.94
CA LEU A 191 -7.14 -15.17 -18.51
C LEU A 191 -6.26 -16.33 -18.06
N HIS A 192 -6.46 -16.85 -16.83
CA HIS A 192 -5.52 -17.77 -16.21
C HIS A 192 -6.14 -19.11 -15.79
N GLY A 193 -7.47 -19.26 -15.89
CA GLY A 193 -8.18 -20.52 -15.57
C GLY A 193 -8.16 -20.90 -14.09
N SER A 194 -7.84 -19.95 -13.19
CA SER A 194 -7.80 -20.15 -11.74
C SER A 194 -8.40 -18.94 -11.02
N PRO A 195 -8.96 -19.12 -9.81
CA PRO A 195 -9.54 -18.00 -9.06
C PRO A 195 -8.46 -17.02 -8.60
N TYR A 196 -8.83 -15.73 -8.54
CA TYR A 196 -8.00 -14.68 -7.94
C TYR A 196 -8.15 -14.70 -6.41
N HIS A 197 -7.05 -14.60 -5.71
CA HIS A 197 -7.04 -14.47 -4.26
C HIS A 197 -6.52 -13.08 -3.85
N ALA A 198 -7.42 -12.26 -3.33
CA ALA A 198 -7.06 -10.96 -2.79
C ALA A 198 -6.16 -11.08 -1.56
N GLY A 199 -5.18 -10.20 -1.45
CA GLY A 199 -4.37 -10.07 -0.23
C GLY A 199 -5.19 -9.62 0.99
N PRO A 200 -4.62 -9.70 2.20
CA PRO A 200 -5.31 -9.30 3.42
C PRO A 200 -5.68 -7.82 3.40
N LYS A 201 -6.82 -7.49 3.99
CA LYS A 201 -7.37 -6.13 4.07
C LYS A 201 -7.49 -5.67 5.53
N ALA A 202 -8.10 -4.53 5.74
CA ALA A 202 -8.23 -3.90 7.04
C ALA A 202 -9.02 -4.75 8.06
N ASP A 203 -9.90 -5.65 7.61
CA ASP A 203 -10.60 -6.61 8.48
C ASP A 203 -9.64 -7.45 9.31
N CYS A 204 -8.62 -8.03 8.67
CA CYS A 204 -7.57 -8.78 9.36
C CYS A 204 -6.73 -7.87 10.26
N LEU A 205 -6.37 -6.67 9.78
CA LEU A 205 -5.58 -5.71 10.53
C LEU A 205 -6.27 -5.33 11.86
N PHE A 206 -7.58 -5.06 11.82
CA PHE A 206 -8.36 -4.76 13.02
C PHE A 206 -8.39 -5.92 13.99
N GLY A 207 -8.57 -7.14 13.48
CA GLY A 207 -8.56 -8.35 14.30
C GLY A 207 -7.22 -8.58 14.99
N VAL A 208 -6.11 -8.38 14.29
CA VAL A 208 -4.76 -8.51 14.87
C VAL A 208 -4.52 -7.46 15.94
N LEU A 209 -4.82 -6.19 15.69
CA LEU A 209 -4.67 -5.11 16.67
C LEU A 209 -5.50 -5.36 17.92
N TYR A 210 -6.76 -5.78 17.75
CA TYR A 210 -7.63 -6.15 18.88
C TYR A 210 -7.02 -7.28 19.72
N GLN A 211 -6.48 -8.33 19.09
CA GLN A 211 -5.80 -9.43 19.79
C GLN A 211 -4.50 -9.03 20.49
N MET A 212 -3.87 -7.95 20.02
CA MET A 212 -2.70 -7.36 20.66
C MET A 212 -3.07 -6.44 21.85
N GLY A 213 -4.36 -6.21 22.12
CA GLY A 213 -4.84 -5.26 23.12
C GLY A 213 -4.72 -3.81 22.67
N ILE A 214 -4.56 -3.57 21.38
CA ILE A 214 -4.52 -2.24 20.78
C ILE A 214 -5.90 -1.91 20.22
N TYR A 215 -6.49 -0.81 20.69
CA TYR A 215 -7.82 -0.32 20.29
C TYR A 215 -7.65 0.97 19.50
N PRO A 216 -7.48 0.89 18.17
CA PRO A 216 -7.18 2.04 17.35
C PRO A 216 -8.42 2.90 17.06
N ASP A 217 -8.20 4.17 16.81
CA ASP A 217 -9.15 4.99 16.07
C ASP A 217 -9.11 4.61 14.59
N VAL A 218 -10.28 4.53 13.96
CA VAL A 218 -10.40 4.15 12.55
C VAL A 218 -11.25 5.16 11.80
N THR A 219 -10.69 5.72 10.72
CA THR A 219 -11.39 6.63 9.82
C THR A 219 -11.35 6.08 8.40
N MET A 220 -12.52 5.99 7.76
CA MET A 220 -12.61 5.59 6.35
C MET A 220 -12.36 6.79 5.45
N LEU A 221 -11.46 6.62 4.49
CA LEU A 221 -11.02 7.67 3.58
C LEU A 221 -11.27 7.25 2.13
N PRO A 222 -11.74 8.16 1.27
CA PRO A 222 -11.94 7.86 -0.15
C PRO A 222 -10.60 7.79 -0.87
N LEU A 223 -10.53 6.89 -1.87
CA LEU A 223 -9.41 6.77 -2.79
C LEU A 223 -9.95 6.66 -4.21
N SER A 224 -9.74 7.69 -4.99
CA SER A 224 -10.07 7.70 -6.41
C SER A 224 -8.84 7.33 -7.24
N LYS A 225 -9.07 6.59 -8.31
CA LYS A 225 -8.07 6.25 -9.33
C LYS A 225 -8.61 6.60 -10.68
N GLU A 226 -7.81 7.30 -11.47
CA GLU A 226 -8.12 7.63 -12.84
C GLU A 226 -7.00 7.14 -13.77
N TYR A 227 -7.40 6.60 -14.92
CA TYR A 227 -6.52 6.30 -16.05
C TYR A 227 -6.93 7.21 -17.20
N ARG A 228 -6.01 8.05 -17.67
CA ARG A 228 -6.26 9.05 -18.73
C ARG A 228 -5.25 8.87 -19.85
N PHE A 229 -5.76 8.77 -21.08
CA PHE A 229 -4.95 8.58 -22.30
C PHE A 229 -5.44 9.47 -23.43
N GLY A 230 -4.58 9.70 -24.41
CA GLY A 230 -4.91 10.48 -25.61
C GLY A 230 -5.84 9.75 -26.57
N SER A 231 -5.88 8.42 -26.54
CA SER A 231 -6.72 7.62 -27.42
C SER A 231 -7.21 6.33 -26.77
N ARG A 232 -8.32 5.79 -27.34
CA ARG A 232 -8.88 4.49 -26.95
C ARG A 232 -7.88 3.35 -27.18
N GLU A 233 -7.14 3.37 -28.28
CA GLU A 233 -6.18 2.31 -28.59
C GLU A 233 -5.00 2.31 -27.64
N GLU A 234 -4.51 3.49 -27.28
CA GLU A 234 -3.46 3.63 -26.26
C GLU A 234 -3.91 3.05 -24.90
N MET A 235 -5.12 3.37 -24.47
CA MET A 235 -5.71 2.85 -23.24
C MET A 235 -5.87 1.33 -23.29
N LEU A 236 -6.43 0.77 -24.35
CA LEU A 236 -6.57 -0.68 -24.50
C LEU A 236 -5.21 -1.37 -24.54
N GLY A 237 -4.22 -0.82 -25.24
CA GLY A 237 -2.84 -1.32 -25.24
C GLY A 237 -2.21 -1.35 -23.86
N PHE A 238 -2.45 -0.30 -23.05
CA PHE A 238 -2.01 -0.25 -21.66
C PHE A 238 -2.63 -1.39 -20.83
N PHE A 239 -3.95 -1.60 -20.91
CA PHE A 239 -4.62 -2.63 -20.12
C PHE A 239 -4.29 -4.05 -20.60
N ARG A 240 -4.16 -4.30 -21.92
CA ARG A 240 -3.67 -5.58 -22.46
C ARG A 240 -2.31 -5.96 -21.86
N LYS A 241 -1.38 -4.99 -21.84
CA LYS A 241 -0.05 -5.18 -21.22
C LYS A 241 -0.14 -5.38 -19.71
N ARG A 242 -0.95 -4.56 -19.04
CA ARG A 242 -1.14 -4.60 -17.58
C ARG A 242 -1.68 -5.93 -17.10
N PHE A 243 -2.62 -6.53 -17.84
CA PHE A 243 -3.23 -7.82 -17.50
C PHE A 243 -2.50 -9.02 -18.13
N GLY A 244 -1.36 -8.78 -18.79
CA GLY A 244 -0.53 -9.84 -19.35
C GLY A 244 -1.16 -10.57 -20.53
N ALA A 245 -2.09 -9.96 -21.26
CA ALA A 245 -2.75 -10.55 -22.41
C ALA A 245 -1.78 -10.65 -23.61
N LYS A 246 -1.34 -11.88 -23.93
CA LYS A 246 -0.32 -12.16 -24.95
C LYS A 246 -0.93 -12.61 -26.27
N THR A 247 -2.01 -13.39 -26.23
CA THR A 247 -2.67 -13.91 -27.42
C THR A 247 -3.80 -12.97 -27.91
N PRO A 248 -4.19 -13.05 -29.19
CA PRO A 248 -5.33 -12.27 -29.71
C PRO A 248 -6.64 -12.56 -28.95
N GLU A 249 -6.83 -13.78 -28.48
CA GLU A 249 -8.00 -14.20 -27.69
C GLU A 249 -8.01 -13.53 -26.33
N GLU A 250 -6.88 -13.55 -25.60
CA GLU A 250 -6.72 -12.86 -24.31
C GLU A 250 -6.93 -11.34 -24.46
N GLN A 251 -6.38 -10.74 -25.51
CA GLN A 251 -6.57 -9.32 -25.82
C GLN A 251 -8.04 -8.97 -26.05
N LYS A 252 -8.80 -9.81 -26.74
CA LYS A 252 -10.26 -9.63 -26.90
C LYS A 252 -11.01 -9.68 -25.59
N ILE A 253 -10.61 -10.56 -24.67
CA ILE A 253 -11.21 -10.64 -23.32
C ILE A 253 -10.99 -9.32 -22.57
N VAL A 254 -9.75 -8.82 -22.55
CA VAL A 254 -9.41 -7.54 -21.92
C VAL A 254 -10.16 -6.39 -22.56
N ASP A 255 -10.20 -6.32 -23.88
CA ASP A 255 -10.88 -5.26 -24.63
C ASP A 255 -12.39 -5.24 -24.35
N ALA A 256 -13.03 -6.41 -24.32
CA ALA A 256 -14.44 -6.54 -24.02
C ALA A 256 -14.78 -6.07 -22.59
N TYR A 257 -13.89 -6.36 -21.61
CA TYR A 257 -14.06 -5.95 -20.25
C TYR A 257 -13.82 -4.44 -20.06
N VAL A 258 -12.74 -3.89 -20.63
CA VAL A 258 -12.31 -2.50 -20.44
C VAL A 258 -13.19 -1.52 -21.23
N SER A 259 -13.61 -1.88 -22.45
CA SER A 259 -14.30 -0.99 -23.39
C SER A 259 -15.54 -0.31 -22.82
N PRO A 260 -16.42 -0.98 -22.06
CA PRO A 260 -17.61 -0.33 -21.50
C PRO A 260 -17.31 0.71 -20.42
N MET A 261 -16.12 0.66 -19.82
CA MET A 261 -15.70 1.59 -18.77
C MET A 261 -15.15 2.91 -19.34
N ILE A 262 -14.77 2.90 -20.62
CA ILE A 262 -14.13 4.06 -21.27
C ILE A 262 -15.15 5.19 -21.47
N ARG A 263 -14.82 6.37 -20.97
CA ARG A 263 -15.54 7.61 -21.19
C ARG A 263 -14.66 8.59 -21.96
N THR A 264 -15.27 9.47 -22.71
CA THR A 264 -14.56 10.56 -23.42
C THR A 264 -14.74 11.86 -22.63
N GLU A 265 -13.63 12.52 -22.35
CA GLU A 265 -13.59 13.82 -21.65
C GLU A 265 -12.69 14.79 -22.44
N GLY A 266 -13.31 15.67 -23.22
CA GLY A 266 -12.61 16.55 -24.15
C GLY A 266 -11.83 15.72 -25.19
N ASN A 267 -10.52 15.91 -25.26
CA ASN A 267 -9.63 15.20 -26.18
C ASN A 267 -9.01 13.92 -25.56
N ALA A 268 -9.43 13.54 -24.36
CA ALA A 268 -8.90 12.37 -23.67
C ALA A 268 -9.96 11.29 -23.51
N VAL A 269 -9.50 10.04 -23.36
CA VAL A 269 -10.31 8.91 -22.90
C VAL A 269 -9.94 8.57 -21.46
N VAL A 270 -10.95 8.26 -20.65
CA VAL A 270 -10.80 8.14 -19.19
C VAL A 270 -11.50 6.89 -18.67
N ILE A 271 -10.85 6.19 -17.75
CA ILE A 271 -11.48 5.20 -16.87
C ILE A 271 -11.20 5.64 -15.44
N SER A 272 -12.22 5.71 -14.62
CA SER A 272 -12.09 6.04 -13.21
C SER A 272 -12.87 5.10 -12.32
N GLY A 273 -12.39 4.91 -11.09
CA GLY A 273 -13.06 4.12 -10.09
C GLY A 273 -12.66 4.54 -8.68
N ASN A 274 -13.56 4.26 -7.74
CA ASN A 274 -13.40 4.60 -6.35
C ASN A 274 -13.08 3.37 -5.51
N SER A 275 -12.34 3.59 -4.45
CA SER A 275 -11.96 2.62 -3.44
C SER A 275 -12.05 3.30 -2.07
N THR A 276 -11.94 2.49 -1.02
CA THR A 276 -11.88 3.00 0.34
C THR A 276 -10.63 2.45 1.01
N PHE A 277 -9.90 3.30 1.69
CA PHE A 277 -8.84 2.87 2.60
C PHE A 277 -9.15 3.34 4.02
N ALA A 278 -8.65 2.61 5.01
CA ALA A 278 -8.76 2.94 6.41
C ALA A 278 -7.49 3.66 6.87
N HIS A 279 -7.65 4.78 7.54
CA HIS A 279 -6.65 5.33 8.45
C HIS A 279 -6.88 4.71 9.81
N VAL A 280 -5.92 3.93 10.28
CA VAL A 280 -5.92 3.21 11.54
C VAL A 280 -4.82 3.82 12.40
N GLN A 281 -5.18 4.41 13.54
CA GLN A 281 -4.20 5.07 14.39
C GLN A 281 -4.36 4.71 15.86
N TRP A 282 -3.25 4.69 16.56
CA TRP A 282 -3.25 4.59 18.02
C TRP A 282 -2.09 5.37 18.63
N ARG A 283 -2.24 5.74 19.89
CA ARG A 283 -1.14 6.32 20.67
C ARG A 283 -0.45 5.22 21.46
N THR A 284 0.88 5.24 21.41
CA THR A 284 1.68 4.32 22.24
C THR A 284 1.72 4.83 23.68
N THR A 285 1.49 3.93 24.65
CA THR A 285 1.40 4.28 26.07
C THR A 285 2.75 4.24 26.79
N LYS A 286 3.85 4.31 26.04
CA LYS A 286 5.18 4.36 26.67
C LYS A 286 5.44 5.76 27.22
N SER A 287 5.38 5.85 28.53
CA SER A 287 5.89 6.97 29.33
C SER A 287 7.41 6.97 29.37
#